data_e1cb931fc15dbe1cae1d29e3a2683500
#
_entry.id   e1cb931fc15dbe1cae1d29e3a2683500
#
_cell.length_a   1.000
_cell.length_b   1.000
_cell.length_c   1.000
_cell.angle_alpha   90.00
_cell.angle_beta   90.00
_cell.angle_gamma   90.00
#
_symmetry.space_group_name_H-M   'P 1'
#
loop_
_entity.id
_entity.type
_entity.pdbx_description
1 polymer ?
#
loop_
_entity_poly.entity_id
_entity_poly.type
_entity_poly.pdbx_seq_one_letter_code
_entity_poly.pdbx_strand_id
1 'polypeptide(L)'
;MKNVLIFTFALIAFGCSPEAKKPSIDEAVTKNVLDHHLQTFQQNDLDGVMEDYTEESILITPDRTYKGLAEIRENFVGAYQALPTNGTTMTVTKSVVVRDVAYIVWKAVTPTLEFKYATDTFIIVDGKIISQTYAGDVVPVSATQTPTE
;
A
#
# COMPACT_ATOMS: atom_id res chain seq x y z
N MET A 1 27.08 -48.75 57.76
CA MET A 1 25.95 -48.38 56.79
C MET A 1 26.14 -46.90 56.46
N LYS A 2 26.59 -46.59 55.23
CA LYS A 2 26.86 -45.21 54.76
C LYS A 2 25.71 -44.77 53.89
N ASN A 3 24.96 -43.73 54.35
CA ASN A 3 23.89 -43.12 53.56
C ASN A 3 24.52 -42.12 52.58
N VAL A 4 24.37 -42.37 51.30
CA VAL A 4 24.73 -41.43 50.23
C VAL A 4 23.49 -40.59 49.90
N LEU A 5 23.60 -39.30 50.20
CA LEU A 5 22.57 -38.31 49.87
C LEU A 5 22.83 -37.78 48.42
N ILE A 6 21.98 -38.15 47.48
CA ILE A 6 22.06 -37.66 46.09
C ILE A 6 21.31 -36.34 46.02
N PHE A 7 22.05 -35.22 45.85
CA PHE A 7 21.48 -33.91 45.54
C PHE A 7 21.20 -33.82 44.03
N THR A 8 19.92 -33.84 43.68
CA THR A 8 19.50 -33.59 42.31
C THR A 8 19.44 -32.08 42.07
N PHE A 9 20.38 -31.56 41.26
CA PHE A 9 20.41 -30.16 40.85
C PHE A 9 19.43 -29.97 39.68
N ALA A 10 18.28 -29.33 39.92
CA ALA A 10 17.31 -28.97 38.86
C ALA A 10 17.86 -27.73 38.15
N LEU A 11 18.27 -27.91 36.89
CA LEU A 11 18.58 -26.80 35.96
C LEU A 11 17.28 -26.13 35.53
N ILE A 12 16.98 -24.93 36.04
CA ILE A 12 15.91 -24.08 35.56
C ILE A 12 16.45 -23.36 34.33
N ALA A 13 16.07 -23.84 33.13
CA ALA A 13 16.31 -23.12 31.87
C ALA A 13 15.39 -21.91 31.82
N PHE A 14 15.93 -20.71 32.05
CA PHE A 14 15.26 -19.46 31.74
C PHE A 14 15.12 -19.36 30.20
N GLY A 15 13.96 -19.73 29.70
CA GLY A 15 13.60 -19.50 28.30
C GLY A 15 13.45 -18.00 28.08
N CYS A 16 14.44 -17.38 27.42
CA CYS A 16 14.33 -16.02 26.90
C CYS A 16 13.36 -16.08 25.72
N SER A 17 12.08 -15.77 25.93
CA SER A 17 11.15 -15.53 24.82
C SER A 17 11.62 -14.26 24.09
N PRO A 18 11.78 -14.27 22.76
CA PRO A 18 12.10 -13.05 22.03
C PRO A 18 10.95 -12.05 22.24
N GLU A 19 11.29 -10.90 22.82
CA GLU A 19 10.35 -9.79 22.97
C GLU A 19 9.89 -9.36 21.56
N ALA A 20 8.59 -9.45 21.27
CA ALA A 20 8.05 -9.03 20.00
C ALA A 20 8.35 -7.54 19.80
N LYS A 21 9.13 -7.21 18.77
CA LYS A 21 9.51 -5.84 18.44
C LYS A 21 8.21 -5.02 18.25
N LYS A 22 8.04 -3.97 19.05
CA LYS A 22 6.90 -3.07 18.91
C LYS A 22 6.93 -2.42 17.52
N PRO A 23 5.82 -2.37 16.79
CA PRO A 23 5.76 -1.72 15.48
C PRO A 23 6.31 -0.30 15.54
N SER A 24 7.17 0.05 14.60
CA SER A 24 7.74 1.40 14.51
C SER A 24 6.80 2.28 13.69
N ILE A 25 6.30 3.34 14.33
CA ILE A 25 5.53 4.40 13.66
C ILE A 25 6.47 5.59 13.54
N ASP A 26 6.86 5.91 12.30
CA ASP A 26 7.72 7.03 11.95
C ASP A 26 7.14 7.74 10.73
N GLU A 27 6.75 9.00 10.91
CA GLU A 27 6.12 9.82 9.86
C GLU A 27 7.05 10.04 8.67
N ALA A 28 8.37 10.12 8.89
CA ALA A 28 9.33 10.23 7.79
C ALA A 28 9.38 8.93 6.97
N VAL A 29 9.30 7.77 7.61
CA VAL A 29 9.20 6.48 6.92
C VAL A 29 7.89 6.39 6.16
N THR A 30 6.77 6.79 6.77
CA THR A 30 5.44 6.84 6.12
C THR A 30 5.48 7.70 4.85
N LYS A 31 6.11 8.88 4.95
CA LYS A 31 6.26 9.78 3.79
C LYS A 31 7.11 9.15 2.69
N ASN A 32 8.22 8.54 3.03
CA ASN A 32 9.12 7.91 2.05
C ASN A 32 8.43 6.76 1.29
N VAL A 33 7.65 5.93 1.99
CA VAL A 33 6.87 4.85 1.35
C VAL A 33 5.81 5.43 0.43
N LEU A 34 5.08 6.49 0.85
CA LEU A 34 4.11 7.16 -0.02
C LEU A 34 4.77 7.73 -1.28
N ASP A 35 5.92 8.42 -1.13
CA ASP A 35 6.64 9.00 -2.26
C ASP A 35 7.10 7.92 -3.25
N HIS A 36 7.64 6.79 -2.75
CA HIS A 36 8.05 5.65 -3.56
C HIS A 36 6.84 5.03 -4.28
N HIS A 37 5.75 4.79 -3.56
CA HIS A 37 4.51 4.25 -4.11
C HIS A 37 3.96 5.12 -5.26
N LEU A 38 3.87 6.42 -5.06
CA LEU A 38 3.40 7.35 -6.09
C LEU A 38 4.31 7.38 -7.31
N GLN A 39 5.62 7.35 -7.11
CA GLN A 39 6.58 7.33 -8.19
C GLN A 39 6.46 6.07 -9.04
N THR A 40 6.48 4.90 -8.41
CA THR A 40 6.39 3.59 -9.10
C THR A 40 5.03 3.42 -9.77
N PHE A 41 3.95 3.84 -9.10
CA PHE A 41 2.60 3.83 -9.67
C PHE A 41 2.51 4.69 -10.95
N GLN A 42 3.00 5.92 -10.95
CA GLN A 42 2.97 6.81 -12.11
C GLN A 42 3.83 6.31 -13.28
N GLN A 43 4.84 5.49 -12.98
CA GLN A 43 5.70 4.85 -13.99
C GLN A 43 5.13 3.53 -14.52
N ASN A 44 4.01 3.05 -13.97
CA ASN A 44 3.46 1.71 -14.17
C ASN A 44 4.50 0.61 -13.88
N ASP A 45 5.39 0.88 -12.92
CA ASP A 45 6.37 -0.09 -12.45
C ASP A 45 5.69 -1.06 -11.47
N LEU A 46 5.24 -2.18 -12.03
CA LEU A 46 4.50 -3.19 -11.26
C LEU A 46 5.35 -3.86 -10.19
N ASP A 47 6.62 -4.10 -10.46
CA ASP A 47 7.50 -4.74 -9.48
C ASP A 47 7.87 -3.74 -8.37
N GLY A 48 8.18 -2.50 -8.74
CA GLY A 48 8.47 -1.43 -7.79
C GLY A 48 7.31 -1.13 -6.86
N VAL A 49 6.07 -0.99 -7.37
CA VAL A 49 4.92 -0.71 -6.51
C VAL A 49 4.63 -1.87 -5.54
N MET A 50 4.91 -3.11 -5.93
CA MET A 50 4.71 -4.28 -5.07
C MET A 50 5.73 -4.38 -3.94
N GLU A 51 6.88 -3.70 -4.04
CA GLU A 51 7.86 -3.64 -2.94
C GLU A 51 7.30 -2.96 -1.68
N ASP A 52 6.28 -2.12 -1.83
CA ASP A 52 5.65 -1.43 -0.71
C ASP A 52 4.74 -2.34 0.14
N TYR A 53 4.35 -3.53 -0.34
CA TYR A 53 3.38 -4.44 0.29
C TYR A 53 4.03 -5.69 0.86
N THR A 54 3.22 -6.46 1.61
CA THR A 54 3.54 -7.77 2.18
C THR A 54 2.41 -8.77 1.95
N GLU A 55 2.61 -10.03 2.32
CA GLU A 55 1.57 -11.06 2.24
C GLU A 55 0.38 -10.79 3.18
N GLU A 56 0.57 -9.98 4.23
CA GLU A 56 -0.49 -9.59 5.17
C GLU A 56 -1.23 -8.33 4.75
N SER A 57 -0.77 -7.65 3.69
CA SER A 57 -1.36 -6.40 3.21
C SER A 57 -2.77 -6.63 2.65
N ILE A 58 -3.63 -5.62 2.83
CA ILE A 58 -4.96 -5.57 2.24
C ILE A 58 -5.14 -4.28 1.43
N LEU A 59 -5.83 -4.40 0.30
CA LEU A 59 -6.28 -3.27 -0.51
C LEU A 59 -7.78 -3.39 -0.70
N ILE A 60 -8.52 -2.32 -0.36
CA ILE A 60 -9.98 -2.27 -0.45
C ILE A 60 -10.38 -1.23 -1.51
N THR A 61 -11.11 -1.68 -2.50
CA THR A 61 -11.75 -0.82 -3.51
C THR A 61 -13.27 -0.86 -3.34
N PRO A 62 -14.06 0.00 -3.99
CA PRO A 62 -15.52 -0.08 -3.94
C PRO A 62 -16.08 -1.45 -4.34
N ASP A 63 -15.37 -2.18 -5.21
CA ASP A 63 -15.88 -3.41 -5.82
C ASP A 63 -15.33 -4.68 -5.17
N ARG A 64 -14.10 -4.62 -4.62
CA ARG A 64 -13.42 -5.83 -4.13
C ARG A 64 -12.40 -5.50 -3.03
N THR A 65 -12.17 -6.48 -2.14
CA THR A 65 -11.02 -6.52 -1.24
C THR A 65 -9.98 -7.50 -1.80
N TYR A 66 -8.73 -7.03 -1.91
CA TYR A 66 -7.57 -7.79 -2.35
C TYR A 66 -6.68 -8.08 -1.13
N LYS A 67 -6.19 -9.33 -0.99
CA LYS A 67 -5.41 -9.78 0.15
C LYS A 67 -4.11 -10.43 -0.29
N GLY A 68 -3.01 -9.98 0.29
CA GLY A 68 -1.67 -10.46 -0.01
C GLY A 68 -1.15 -10.03 -1.38
N LEU A 69 0.11 -10.34 -1.63
CA LEU A 69 0.83 -9.84 -2.80
C LEU A 69 0.19 -10.25 -4.13
N ALA A 70 -0.29 -11.49 -4.23
CA ALA A 70 -0.83 -11.99 -5.48
C ALA A 70 -2.08 -11.22 -5.93
N GLU A 71 -3.07 -11.06 -5.04
CA GLU A 71 -4.31 -10.35 -5.38
C GLU A 71 -4.09 -8.84 -5.54
N ILE A 72 -3.23 -8.22 -4.71
CA ILE A 72 -2.89 -6.79 -4.84
C ILE A 72 -2.21 -6.54 -6.18
N ARG A 73 -1.33 -7.44 -6.64
CA ARG A 73 -0.72 -7.37 -7.96
C ARG A 73 -1.76 -7.41 -9.09
N GLU A 74 -2.79 -8.27 -8.98
CA GLU A 74 -3.90 -8.30 -9.95
C GLU A 74 -4.59 -6.93 -10.04
N ASN A 75 -4.82 -6.26 -8.89
CA ASN A 75 -5.42 -4.93 -8.88
C ASN A 75 -4.55 -3.92 -9.65
N PHE A 76 -3.23 -3.90 -9.42
CA PHE A 76 -2.34 -2.96 -10.11
C PHE A 76 -2.24 -3.24 -11.62
N VAL A 77 -2.28 -4.50 -12.04
CA VAL A 77 -2.37 -4.84 -13.48
C VAL A 77 -3.61 -4.18 -14.11
N GLY A 78 -4.76 -4.27 -13.43
CA GLY A 78 -6.00 -3.61 -13.90
C GLY A 78 -5.90 -2.09 -13.86
N ALA A 79 -5.34 -1.52 -12.79
CA ALA A 79 -5.16 -0.08 -12.66
C ALA A 79 -4.25 0.49 -13.76
N TYR A 80 -3.17 -0.20 -14.13
CA TYR A 80 -2.26 0.24 -15.20
C TYR A 80 -2.87 0.15 -16.60
N GLN A 81 -3.84 -0.76 -16.80
CA GLN A 81 -4.64 -0.77 -18.04
C GLN A 81 -5.58 0.45 -18.12
N ALA A 82 -6.13 0.87 -16.99
CA ALA A 82 -6.99 2.05 -16.90
C ALA A 82 -6.21 3.37 -16.95
N LEU A 83 -4.94 3.36 -16.48
CA LEU A 83 -4.05 4.51 -16.37
C LEU A 83 -2.72 4.23 -17.12
N PRO A 84 -2.74 4.03 -18.45
CA PRO A 84 -1.52 3.78 -19.21
C PRO A 84 -0.57 5.00 -19.14
N THR A 85 0.73 4.79 -19.08
CA THR A 85 1.71 5.90 -19.03
C THR A 85 1.60 6.84 -20.23
N ASN A 86 1.26 6.28 -21.41
CA ASN A 86 1.09 7.07 -22.63
C ASN A 86 -0.30 7.73 -22.68
N GLY A 87 -0.33 9.05 -22.67
CA GLY A 87 -1.54 9.84 -22.77
C GLY A 87 -2.30 10.03 -21.44
N THR A 88 -1.75 9.59 -20.31
CA THR A 88 -2.30 9.86 -18.98
C THR A 88 -1.65 11.08 -18.36
N THR A 89 -2.48 11.99 -17.84
CA THR A 89 -2.05 13.07 -16.96
C THR A 89 -2.68 12.85 -15.59
N MET A 90 -1.88 12.55 -14.58
CA MET A 90 -2.30 12.40 -13.19
C MET A 90 -1.79 13.56 -12.36
N THR A 91 -2.64 14.09 -11.47
CA THR A 91 -2.31 15.20 -10.57
C THR A 91 -2.77 14.87 -9.16
N VAL A 92 -1.84 14.79 -8.22
CA VAL A 92 -2.14 14.75 -6.78
C VAL A 92 -2.48 16.16 -6.33
N THR A 93 -3.73 16.38 -5.92
CA THR A 93 -4.26 17.68 -5.52
C THR A 93 -4.16 17.92 -4.01
N LYS A 94 -4.03 16.84 -3.23
CA LYS A 94 -3.81 16.88 -1.79
C LYS A 94 -2.98 15.66 -1.38
N SER A 95 -2.02 15.90 -0.48
CA SER A 95 -1.27 14.84 0.20
C SER A 95 -1.14 15.20 1.67
N VAL A 96 -1.43 14.28 2.56
CA VAL A 96 -1.34 14.42 4.01
C VAL A 96 -0.66 13.19 4.57
N VAL A 97 0.33 13.38 5.43
CA VAL A 97 0.96 12.32 6.20
C VAL A 97 0.87 12.69 7.67
N VAL A 98 0.36 11.79 8.50
CA VAL A 98 0.30 11.93 9.95
C VAL A 98 0.59 10.57 10.57
N ARG A 99 1.68 10.45 11.28
CA ARG A 99 2.13 9.21 11.92
C ARG A 99 2.30 8.07 10.90
N ASP A 100 1.46 7.04 10.99
CA ASP A 100 1.41 5.85 10.15
C ASP A 100 0.38 5.95 9.02
N VAL A 101 -0.32 7.09 8.92
CA VAL A 101 -1.36 7.30 7.91
C VAL A 101 -0.89 8.24 6.83
N ALA A 102 -1.00 7.82 5.57
CA ALA A 102 -0.89 8.68 4.41
C ALA A 102 -2.24 8.75 3.69
N TYR A 103 -2.63 9.95 3.25
CA TYR A 103 -3.86 10.21 2.53
C TYR A 103 -3.60 11.10 1.33
N ILE A 104 -4.11 10.70 0.16
CA ILE A 104 -4.03 11.52 -1.04
C ILE A 104 -5.40 11.73 -1.66
N VAL A 105 -5.54 12.87 -2.33
CA VAL A 105 -6.61 13.15 -3.30
C VAL A 105 -5.94 13.43 -4.62
N TRP A 106 -6.43 12.82 -5.68
CA TRP A 106 -5.88 12.97 -7.02
C TRP A 106 -6.97 12.95 -8.09
N LYS A 107 -6.60 13.36 -9.27
CA LYS A 107 -7.39 13.28 -10.50
C LYS A 107 -6.51 12.83 -11.65
N ALA A 108 -7.11 12.24 -12.66
CA ALA A 108 -6.39 11.90 -13.88
C ALA A 108 -7.28 11.98 -15.11
N VAL A 109 -6.65 12.25 -16.24
CA VAL A 109 -7.27 12.10 -17.56
C VAL A 109 -6.39 11.12 -18.35
N THR A 110 -7.04 10.11 -18.91
CA THR A 110 -6.42 9.10 -19.78
C THR A 110 -7.03 9.21 -21.18
N PRO A 111 -6.54 8.46 -22.16
CA PRO A 111 -7.16 8.47 -23.49
C PRO A 111 -8.66 8.08 -23.52
N THR A 112 -9.14 7.33 -22.53
CA THR A 112 -10.49 6.77 -22.50
C THR A 112 -11.30 7.09 -21.26
N LEU A 113 -10.64 7.43 -20.14
CA LEU A 113 -11.26 7.65 -18.83
C LEU A 113 -10.87 9.00 -18.24
N GLU A 114 -11.78 9.60 -17.51
CA GLU A 114 -11.53 10.74 -16.63
C GLU A 114 -11.82 10.35 -15.18
N PHE A 115 -10.79 10.40 -14.35
CA PHE A 115 -10.87 10.30 -12.90
C PHE A 115 -11.08 11.72 -12.36
N LYS A 116 -12.34 12.13 -12.21
CA LYS A 116 -12.70 13.48 -11.76
C LYS A 116 -12.21 13.73 -10.35
N TYR A 117 -12.27 12.68 -9.53
CA TYR A 117 -11.86 12.65 -8.15
C TYR A 117 -11.51 11.22 -7.77
N ALA A 118 -10.39 11.05 -7.12
CA ALA A 118 -10.01 9.79 -6.50
C ALA A 118 -9.24 10.05 -5.21
N THR A 119 -9.32 9.10 -4.30
CA THR A 119 -8.63 9.17 -3.00
C THR A 119 -8.10 7.81 -2.61
N ASP A 120 -6.91 7.82 -2.00
CA ASP A 120 -6.34 6.68 -1.33
C ASP A 120 -5.97 7.04 0.10
N THR A 121 -6.14 6.07 0.98
CA THR A 121 -5.62 6.10 2.34
C THR A 121 -4.72 4.89 2.54
N PHE A 122 -3.54 5.11 3.07
CA PHE A 122 -2.54 4.09 3.36
C PHE A 122 -2.26 4.04 4.85
N ILE A 123 -2.19 2.85 5.42
CA ILE A 123 -1.65 2.59 6.76
C ILE A 123 -0.29 1.93 6.57
N ILE A 124 0.76 2.58 7.08
CA ILE A 124 2.15 2.17 6.86
C ILE A 124 2.80 1.84 8.20
N VAL A 125 3.26 0.62 8.33
CA VAL A 125 3.93 0.10 9.54
C VAL A 125 5.22 -0.58 9.13
N ASP A 126 6.31 -0.31 9.86
CA ASP A 126 7.64 -0.87 9.60
C ASP A 126 8.10 -0.71 8.13
N GLY A 127 7.71 0.41 7.49
CA GLY A 127 8.08 0.73 6.10
C GLY A 127 7.30 -0.04 5.04
N LYS A 128 6.15 -0.63 5.40
CA LYS A 128 5.26 -1.35 4.47
C LYS A 128 3.82 -0.86 4.58
N ILE A 129 3.12 -0.85 3.46
CA ILE A 129 1.69 -0.59 3.39
C ILE A 129 0.98 -1.86 3.86
N ILE A 130 0.39 -1.81 5.05
CA ILE A 130 -0.39 -2.93 5.59
C ILE A 130 -1.86 -2.84 5.21
N SER A 131 -2.34 -1.63 4.90
CA SER A 131 -3.71 -1.41 4.41
C SER A 131 -3.74 -0.24 3.46
N GLN A 132 -4.46 -0.40 2.34
CA GLN A 132 -4.81 0.67 1.41
C GLN A 132 -6.31 0.65 1.16
N THR A 133 -6.91 1.83 1.04
CA THR A 133 -8.27 1.98 0.51
C THR A 133 -8.25 2.91 -0.69
N TYR A 134 -9.05 2.59 -1.70
CA TYR A 134 -9.26 3.42 -2.88
C TYR A 134 -10.75 3.71 -3.06
N ALA A 135 -11.09 4.94 -3.44
CA ALA A 135 -12.40 5.30 -3.96
C ALA A 135 -12.28 6.44 -4.99
N GLY A 136 -13.15 6.45 -6.00
CA GLY A 136 -13.10 7.49 -7.03
C GLY A 136 -14.37 7.60 -7.85
N ASP A 137 -14.54 8.77 -8.50
CA ASP A 137 -15.53 9.05 -9.53
C ASP A 137 -14.86 9.00 -10.90
N VAL A 138 -15.16 7.93 -11.66
CA VAL A 138 -14.52 7.65 -12.95
C VAL A 138 -15.60 7.61 -14.03
N VAL A 139 -15.38 8.38 -15.09
CA VAL A 139 -16.29 8.44 -16.23
C VAL A 139 -15.53 8.25 -17.55
N PRO A 140 -16.19 7.77 -18.61
CA PRO A 140 -15.58 7.80 -19.93
C PRO A 140 -15.27 9.24 -20.38
N VAL A 141 -14.16 9.44 -21.06
CA VAL A 141 -13.86 10.73 -21.70
C VAL A 141 -14.92 10.95 -22.77
N SER A 142 -15.70 12.05 -22.66
CA SER A 142 -16.66 12.43 -23.68
C SER A 142 -15.91 12.74 -24.97
N ALA A 143 -16.26 12.08 -26.07
CA ALA A 143 -15.79 12.47 -27.39
C ALA A 143 -16.14 13.94 -27.59
N THR A 144 -15.14 14.81 -27.64
CA THR A 144 -15.32 16.24 -27.89
C THR A 144 -16.10 16.38 -29.21
N GLN A 145 -17.23 17.05 -29.19
CA GLN A 145 -17.97 17.40 -30.41
C GLN A 145 -16.98 18.14 -31.30
N THR A 146 -16.66 17.56 -32.45
CA THR A 146 -15.95 18.26 -33.52
C THR A 146 -16.73 19.55 -33.78
N PRO A 147 -16.11 20.75 -33.77
CA PRO A 147 -16.82 21.95 -34.17
C PRO A 147 -17.30 21.73 -35.61
N THR A 148 -18.60 21.74 -35.82
CA THR A 148 -19.17 21.84 -37.15
C THR A 148 -18.80 23.21 -37.67
N GLU A 149 -17.95 23.27 -38.69
CA GLU A 149 -17.73 24.44 -39.54
C GLU A 149 -19.01 24.94 -40.17
#